data_07abdcaf6d04213a9f131c0759951cbf
#
_entry.id   07abdcaf6d04213a9f131c0759951cbf
#
_cell.length_a   1.000
_cell.length_b   1.000
_cell.length_c   1.000
_cell.angle_alpha   90.00
_cell.angle_beta   90.00
_cell.angle_gamma   90.00
#
_symmetry.space_group_name_H-M   'P 1'
#
loop_
_entity.id
_entity.type
_entity.pdbx_description
1 polymer ?
#
loop_
_entity_poly.entity_id
_entity_poly.type
_entity_poly.pdbx_seq_one_letter_code
_entity_poly.pdbx_strand_id
1 'polypeptide(L)'
;MAGIEQIKPIKIQENVSLKDAWLSDIIDEHLEGTMFAPRSGVFHPSVISNPCDRYVWLCYHGKMVDQPLPANLQRIFQNGGFLEDRVGQWLTDLNILIDREVSVKQEIPPISGRIDFLINHYKYGTHPIELKSINTAGFTKLKKPKPEHEIQLQMYLNMGGYDQGTVLYENKNDQKIKTFLLERDSNQWGDILNRCFTIQEMLIPPDKCSGATWCNCRKVEGY
;
A
#
# COMPACT_ATOMS: atom_id res chain seq x y z
N MET A 1 -13.01 18.15 24.89
CA MET A 1 -13.29 16.76 25.32
C MET A 1 -14.05 16.09 24.19
N ALA A 2 -13.35 15.36 23.35
CA ALA A 2 -13.96 14.58 22.26
C ALA A 2 -14.64 13.35 22.87
N GLY A 3 -15.93 13.18 22.58
CA GLY A 3 -16.72 12.07 23.09
C GLY A 3 -16.17 10.75 22.59
N ILE A 4 -16.00 9.81 23.50
CA ILE A 4 -15.76 8.39 23.18
C ILE A 4 -17.06 7.92 22.52
N GLU A 5 -17.06 7.75 21.19
CA GLU A 5 -18.13 7.04 20.49
C GLU A 5 -18.27 5.66 21.13
N GLN A 6 -19.45 5.34 21.59
CA GLN A 6 -19.78 4.04 22.17
C GLN A 6 -19.54 2.96 21.09
N ILE A 7 -18.51 2.16 21.30
CA ILE A 7 -18.24 0.96 20.50
C ILE A 7 -19.50 0.08 20.60
N LYS A 8 -20.20 -0.13 19.48
CA LYS A 8 -21.35 -1.04 19.42
C LYS A 8 -20.88 -2.42 19.88
N PRO A 9 -21.63 -3.08 20.77
CA PRO A 9 -21.27 -4.42 21.21
C PRO A 9 -21.24 -5.35 19.98
N ILE A 10 -20.09 -6.00 19.79
CA ILE A 10 -19.87 -7.00 18.75
C ILE A 10 -20.80 -8.18 19.07
N LYS A 11 -21.62 -8.60 18.10
CA LYS A 11 -22.34 -9.88 18.19
C LYS A 11 -21.31 -10.99 18.11
N ILE A 12 -20.88 -11.51 19.25
CA ILE A 12 -20.10 -12.74 19.35
C ILE A 12 -20.99 -13.85 18.81
N GLN A 13 -20.55 -14.54 17.77
CA GLN A 13 -21.26 -15.75 17.33
C GLN A 13 -21.23 -16.76 18.48
N GLU A 14 -22.41 -17.28 18.84
CA GLU A 14 -22.67 -18.05 20.07
C GLU A 14 -21.96 -19.43 20.14
N ASN A 15 -20.99 -19.73 19.28
CA ASN A 15 -20.43 -21.06 19.13
C ASN A 15 -19.01 -21.27 19.68
N VAL A 16 -18.38 -20.27 20.29
CA VAL A 16 -17.10 -20.46 20.98
C VAL A 16 -17.34 -20.33 22.48
N SER A 17 -17.06 -21.42 23.23
CA SER A 17 -17.04 -21.35 24.68
C SER A 17 -15.89 -20.43 25.11
N LEU A 18 -16.20 -19.16 25.35
CA LEU A 18 -15.23 -18.14 25.82
C LEU A 18 -14.50 -18.56 27.12
N LYS A 19 -14.93 -19.66 27.77
CA LYS A 19 -14.33 -20.14 29.02
C LYS A 19 -12.98 -20.81 28.82
N ASP A 20 -12.70 -21.31 27.61
CA ASP A 20 -11.49 -22.08 27.31
C ASP A 20 -10.59 -21.44 26.23
N ALA A 21 -11.05 -20.35 25.60
CA ALA A 21 -10.30 -19.65 24.59
C ALA A 21 -9.28 -18.67 25.21
N TRP A 22 -8.04 -18.78 24.80
CA TRP A 22 -6.99 -17.82 25.18
C TRP A 22 -7.26 -16.45 24.56
N LEU A 23 -6.86 -15.38 25.21
CA LEU A 23 -7.09 -14.01 24.74
C LEU A 23 -6.56 -13.78 23.31
N SER A 24 -5.44 -14.42 22.94
CA SER A 24 -4.89 -14.39 21.58
C SER A 24 -5.88 -14.91 20.54
N ASP A 25 -6.53 -16.04 20.83
CA ASP A 25 -7.45 -16.70 19.91
C ASP A 25 -8.70 -15.84 19.70
N ILE A 26 -9.21 -15.22 20.77
CA ILE A 26 -10.34 -14.30 20.72
C ILE A 26 -10.02 -13.05 19.87
N ILE A 27 -8.81 -12.50 20.03
CA ILE A 27 -8.35 -11.35 19.23
C ILE A 27 -8.19 -11.73 17.76
N ASP A 28 -7.62 -12.91 17.49
CA ASP A 28 -7.42 -13.38 16.13
C ASP A 28 -8.76 -13.67 15.44
N GLU A 29 -9.70 -14.34 16.11
CA GLU A 29 -11.05 -14.57 15.59
C GLU A 29 -11.81 -13.27 15.30
N HIS A 30 -11.66 -12.26 16.16
CA HIS A 30 -12.26 -10.94 15.95
C HIS A 30 -11.70 -10.23 14.69
N LEU A 31 -10.40 -10.42 14.39
CA LEU A 31 -9.73 -9.82 13.25
C LEU A 31 -9.90 -10.63 11.96
N GLU A 32 -10.15 -11.94 12.07
CA GLU A 32 -10.42 -12.79 10.92
C GLU A 32 -11.79 -12.46 10.30
N GLY A 33 -11.89 -12.53 8.99
CA GLY A 33 -13.16 -12.28 8.29
C GLY A 33 -13.24 -10.97 7.51
N THR A 34 -12.25 -10.09 7.61
CA THR A 34 -12.17 -8.97 6.67
C THR A 34 -11.70 -9.49 5.32
N MET A 35 -12.57 -9.46 4.34
CA MET A 35 -12.27 -9.86 2.98
C MET A 35 -11.52 -8.73 2.26
N PHE A 36 -10.45 -9.06 1.56
CA PHE A 36 -9.74 -8.12 0.71
C PHE A 36 -9.89 -8.53 -0.74
N ALA A 37 -10.58 -7.70 -1.53
CA ALA A 37 -10.64 -7.81 -2.98
C ALA A 37 -9.93 -6.64 -3.63
N PRO A 38 -8.90 -6.86 -4.46
CA PRO A 38 -8.37 -5.82 -5.31
C PRO A 38 -9.47 -5.30 -6.25
N ARG A 39 -9.58 -3.99 -6.40
CA ARG A 39 -10.50 -3.41 -7.38
C ARG A 39 -10.04 -3.79 -8.78
N SER A 40 -10.93 -4.37 -9.58
CA SER A 40 -10.66 -4.75 -10.97
C SER A 40 -10.88 -3.59 -11.95
N GLY A 41 -10.30 -3.70 -13.14
CA GLY A 41 -10.44 -2.72 -14.21
C GLY A 41 -9.65 -1.44 -14.02
N VAL A 42 -8.88 -1.31 -12.95
CA VAL A 42 -8.03 -0.16 -12.65
C VAL A 42 -6.71 -0.66 -12.07
N PHE A 43 -5.60 -0.12 -12.53
CA PHE A 43 -4.29 -0.36 -11.94
C PHE A 43 -4.10 0.50 -10.69
N HIS A 44 -3.50 -0.09 -9.67
CA HIS A 44 -3.12 0.63 -8.45
C HIS A 44 -1.60 0.64 -8.29
N PRO A 45 -0.99 1.75 -7.86
CA PRO A 45 0.46 1.85 -7.69
C PRO A 45 1.07 0.73 -6.86
N SER A 46 0.42 0.32 -5.76
CA SER A 46 0.85 -0.80 -4.91
C SER A 46 0.78 -2.16 -5.61
N VAL A 47 -0.06 -2.31 -6.63
CA VAL A 47 -0.19 -3.53 -7.43
C VAL A 47 0.80 -3.52 -8.58
N ILE A 48 0.86 -2.43 -9.35
CA ILE A 48 1.74 -2.33 -10.53
C ILE A 48 3.22 -2.30 -10.15
N SER A 49 3.56 -1.88 -8.95
CA SER A 49 4.93 -1.96 -8.42
C SER A 49 5.40 -3.39 -8.13
N ASN A 50 4.49 -4.36 -8.11
CA ASN A 50 4.85 -5.78 -7.99
C ASN A 50 5.52 -6.27 -9.29
N PRO A 51 6.69 -6.94 -9.23
CA PRO A 51 7.40 -7.42 -10.43
C PRO A 51 6.70 -8.58 -11.15
N CYS A 52 5.68 -9.19 -10.57
CA CYS A 52 4.98 -10.34 -11.15
C CYS A 52 3.82 -9.89 -12.05
N ASP A 53 3.98 -9.96 -13.36
CA ASP A 53 2.94 -9.57 -14.33
C ASP A 53 1.67 -10.43 -14.19
N ARG A 54 1.80 -11.72 -13.87
CA ARG A 54 0.63 -12.55 -13.59
C ARG A 54 -0.17 -12.04 -12.40
N TYR A 55 0.48 -11.62 -11.31
CA TYR A 55 -0.20 -11.05 -10.16
C TYR A 55 -0.95 -9.77 -10.54
N VAL A 56 -0.28 -8.87 -11.27
CA VAL A 56 -0.88 -7.62 -11.76
C VAL A 56 -2.07 -7.90 -12.68
N TRP A 57 -1.92 -8.86 -13.60
CA TRP A 57 -2.99 -9.28 -14.52
C TRP A 57 -4.21 -9.81 -13.74
N LEU A 58 -3.99 -10.70 -12.77
CA LEU A 58 -5.06 -11.26 -11.95
C LEU A 58 -5.82 -10.18 -11.17
N CYS A 59 -5.11 -9.20 -10.62
CA CYS A 59 -5.72 -8.06 -9.94
C CYS A 59 -6.55 -7.22 -10.92
N TYR A 60 -5.96 -6.82 -12.05
CA TYR A 60 -6.62 -5.96 -13.03
C TYR A 60 -7.89 -6.60 -13.61
N HIS A 61 -7.82 -7.87 -13.98
CA HIS A 61 -8.95 -8.62 -14.58
C HIS A 61 -9.94 -9.18 -13.54
N GLY A 62 -9.79 -8.86 -12.25
CA GLY A 62 -10.70 -9.31 -11.19
C GLY A 62 -10.71 -10.82 -10.99
N LYS A 63 -9.55 -11.47 -11.21
CA LYS A 63 -9.36 -12.90 -11.07
C LYS A 63 -8.65 -13.30 -9.78
N MET A 64 -8.30 -12.32 -8.94
CA MET A 64 -7.84 -12.62 -7.59
C MET A 64 -9.00 -13.14 -6.75
N VAL A 65 -8.78 -14.27 -6.10
CA VAL A 65 -9.77 -14.84 -5.18
C VAL A 65 -9.77 -14.01 -3.89
N ASP A 66 -10.95 -13.62 -3.45
CA ASP A 66 -11.14 -13.02 -2.13
C ASP A 66 -10.70 -14.01 -1.08
N GLN A 67 -9.74 -13.62 -0.28
CA GLN A 67 -9.25 -14.44 0.84
C GLN A 67 -9.40 -13.63 2.12
N PRO A 68 -9.84 -14.28 3.20
CA PRO A 68 -9.82 -13.63 4.50
C PRO A 68 -8.36 -13.29 4.84
N LEU A 69 -8.15 -12.05 5.26
CA LEU A 69 -6.84 -11.61 5.70
C LEU A 69 -6.54 -12.26 7.06
N PRO A 70 -5.40 -12.95 7.21
CA PRO A 70 -4.99 -13.46 8.51
C PRO A 70 -4.89 -12.35 9.56
N ALA A 71 -5.26 -12.63 10.80
CA ALA A 71 -5.30 -11.67 11.89
C ALA A 71 -3.98 -10.89 12.08
N ASN A 72 -2.84 -11.57 11.93
CA ASN A 72 -1.53 -10.91 12.00
C ASN A 72 -1.31 -9.89 10.88
N LEU A 73 -1.83 -10.14 9.68
CA LEU A 73 -1.75 -9.20 8.55
C LEU A 73 -2.66 -8.00 8.77
N GLN A 74 -3.84 -8.22 9.36
CA GLN A 74 -4.73 -7.13 9.80
C GLN A 74 -4.02 -6.19 10.77
N ARG A 75 -3.34 -6.75 11.80
CA ARG A 75 -2.55 -5.94 12.76
C ARG A 75 -1.43 -5.15 12.07
N ILE A 76 -0.79 -5.72 11.05
CA ILE A 76 0.23 -5.01 10.27
C ILE A 76 -0.36 -3.82 9.53
N PHE A 77 -1.54 -3.97 8.93
CA PHE A 77 -2.21 -2.86 8.24
C PHE A 77 -2.68 -1.78 9.22
N GLN A 78 -3.26 -2.16 10.36
CA GLN A 78 -3.64 -1.21 11.41
C GLN A 78 -2.43 -0.40 11.92
N ASN A 79 -1.28 -1.05 12.13
CA ASN A 79 -0.05 -0.34 12.49
C ASN A 79 0.42 0.64 11.40
N GLY A 80 0.15 0.34 10.12
CA GLY A 80 0.38 1.29 9.02
C GLY A 80 -0.48 2.54 9.17
N GLY A 81 -1.78 2.38 9.45
CA GLY A 81 -2.69 3.49 9.67
C GLY A 81 -2.30 4.36 10.88
N PHE A 82 -1.93 3.74 12.01
CA PHE A 82 -1.45 4.49 13.18
C PHE A 82 -0.17 5.28 12.91
N LEU A 83 0.75 4.73 12.11
CA LEU A 83 1.94 5.44 11.67
C LEU A 83 1.56 6.65 10.81
N GLU A 84 0.66 6.46 9.86
CA GLU A 84 0.19 7.53 8.98
C GLU A 84 -0.48 8.66 9.76
N ASP A 85 -1.35 8.34 10.73
CA ASP A 85 -1.97 9.33 11.61
C ASP A 85 -0.94 10.12 12.41
N ARG A 86 0.05 9.43 12.98
CA ARG A 86 1.10 10.08 13.79
C ARG A 86 1.98 11.00 12.94
N VAL A 87 2.41 10.56 11.76
CA VAL A 87 3.22 11.40 10.85
C VAL A 87 2.39 12.58 10.35
N GLY A 88 1.12 12.35 9.99
CA GLY A 88 0.21 13.44 9.60
C GLY A 88 0.06 14.51 10.70
N GLN A 89 -0.01 14.09 11.97
CA GLN A 89 -0.04 15.04 13.09
C GLN A 89 1.26 15.87 13.16
N TRP A 90 2.44 15.24 13.03
CA TRP A 90 3.72 15.97 13.01
C TRP A 90 3.80 16.99 11.88
N LEU A 91 3.36 16.62 10.67
CA LEU A 91 3.34 17.53 9.52
C LEU A 91 2.38 18.71 9.74
N THR A 92 1.27 18.47 10.44
CA THR A 92 0.32 19.50 10.85
C THR A 92 0.94 20.45 11.90
N ASP A 93 1.56 19.91 12.94
CA ASP A 93 2.21 20.68 14.02
C ASP A 93 3.35 21.56 13.47
N LEU A 94 4.04 21.07 12.43
CA LEU A 94 5.06 21.83 11.71
C LEU A 94 4.47 22.89 10.75
N ASN A 95 3.16 22.91 10.58
CA ASN A 95 2.43 23.80 9.66
C ASN A 95 2.92 23.68 8.21
N ILE A 96 3.26 22.47 7.77
CA ILE A 96 3.69 22.17 6.40
C ILE A 96 2.74 21.21 5.66
N LEU A 97 1.82 20.56 6.34
CA LEU A 97 0.83 19.68 5.71
C LEU A 97 -0.13 20.50 4.84
N ILE A 98 -0.26 20.12 3.57
CA ILE A 98 -1.28 20.66 2.66
C ILE A 98 -2.52 19.76 2.70
N ASP A 99 -2.33 18.44 2.48
CA ASP A 99 -3.43 17.48 2.41
C ASP A 99 -2.94 16.05 2.67
N ARG A 100 -3.88 15.16 2.97
CA ARG A 100 -3.65 13.71 3.21
C ARG A 100 -4.45 12.90 2.21
N GLU A 101 -3.93 11.70 1.87
CA GLU A 101 -4.62 10.74 1.03
C GLU A 101 -5.08 11.34 -0.33
N VAL A 102 -4.21 12.15 -0.95
CA VAL A 102 -4.52 12.92 -2.16
C VAL A 102 -4.68 11.98 -3.36
N SER A 103 -5.88 11.94 -3.91
CA SER A 103 -6.19 11.10 -5.07
C SER A 103 -5.52 11.61 -6.34
N VAL A 104 -4.84 10.73 -7.06
CA VAL A 104 -4.28 10.97 -8.39
C VAL A 104 -4.74 9.90 -9.36
N LYS A 105 -4.96 10.27 -10.62
CA LYS A 105 -5.52 9.38 -11.64
C LYS A 105 -4.86 9.58 -13.00
N GLN A 106 -4.78 8.50 -13.74
CA GLN A 106 -4.52 8.44 -15.18
C GLN A 106 -5.69 7.71 -15.83
N GLU A 107 -6.22 8.24 -16.92
CA GLU A 107 -7.41 7.66 -17.55
C GLU A 107 -7.08 6.52 -18.52
N ILE A 108 -6.00 6.68 -19.27
CA ILE A 108 -5.59 5.70 -20.30
C ILE A 108 -4.08 5.45 -20.19
N PRO A 109 -3.64 4.25 -19.75
CA PRO A 109 -4.45 3.19 -19.14
C PRO A 109 -5.06 3.66 -17.80
N PRO A 110 -6.16 3.02 -17.32
CA PRO A 110 -6.82 3.45 -16.10
C PRO A 110 -5.96 3.13 -14.87
N ILE A 111 -5.38 4.16 -14.25
CA ILE A 111 -4.57 4.04 -13.04
C ILE A 111 -5.17 4.96 -11.98
N SER A 112 -5.30 4.47 -10.76
CA SER A 112 -5.77 5.27 -9.62
C SER A 112 -4.90 5.01 -8.40
N GLY A 113 -4.41 6.07 -7.81
CA GLY A 113 -3.56 6.03 -6.63
C GLY A 113 -3.92 7.13 -5.63
N ARG A 114 -3.27 7.05 -4.48
CA ARG A 114 -3.46 7.98 -3.39
C ARG A 114 -2.12 8.25 -2.75
N ILE A 115 -1.72 9.53 -2.75
CA ILE A 115 -0.50 10.03 -2.14
C ILE A 115 -0.77 10.13 -0.64
N ASP A 116 0.11 9.58 0.21
CA ASP A 116 -0.11 9.59 1.66
C ASP A 116 -0.17 11.01 2.21
N PHE A 117 0.80 11.87 1.84
CA PHE A 117 0.81 13.28 2.25
C PHE A 117 1.27 14.20 1.11
N LEU A 118 0.69 15.37 1.07
CA LEU A 118 1.15 16.49 0.28
C LEU A 118 1.56 17.61 1.24
N ILE A 119 2.80 18.10 1.12
CA ILE A 119 3.36 19.12 2.01
C ILE A 119 3.81 20.35 1.23
N ASN A 120 3.87 21.48 1.93
CA ASN A 120 4.56 22.70 1.45
C ASN A 120 6.01 22.67 1.92
N HIS A 121 6.90 22.15 1.09
CA HIS A 121 8.32 22.07 1.40
C HIS A 121 9.00 23.40 1.08
N TYR A 122 9.75 23.97 2.03
CA TYR A 122 10.37 25.31 1.92
C TYR A 122 11.24 25.50 0.68
N LYS A 123 11.85 24.44 0.16
CA LYS A 123 12.74 24.48 -1.01
C LYS A 123 12.05 23.99 -2.30
N TYR A 124 11.14 23.03 -2.20
CA TYR A 124 10.57 22.34 -3.37
C TYR A 124 9.10 22.70 -3.63
N GLY A 125 8.49 23.55 -2.78
CA GLY A 125 7.08 23.89 -2.89
C GLY A 125 6.18 22.69 -2.55
N THR A 126 5.13 22.50 -3.34
CA THR A 126 4.21 21.36 -3.18
C THR A 126 4.93 20.05 -3.44
N HIS A 127 4.99 19.18 -2.42
CA HIS A 127 5.88 18.03 -2.41
C HIS A 127 5.17 16.78 -1.85
N PRO A 128 5.01 15.73 -2.67
CA PRO A 128 4.40 14.47 -2.24
C PRO A 128 5.34 13.62 -1.38
N ILE A 129 4.77 12.97 -0.38
CA ILE A 129 5.43 12.03 0.52
C ILE A 129 4.75 10.67 0.41
N GLU A 130 5.53 9.63 0.17
CA GLU A 130 5.15 8.23 0.28
C GLU A 130 5.72 7.67 1.58
N LEU A 131 4.85 7.22 2.50
CA LEU A 131 5.24 6.75 3.83
C LEU A 131 5.33 5.22 3.87
N LYS A 132 6.42 4.69 4.40
CA LYS A 132 6.63 3.25 4.54
C LYS A 132 7.23 2.89 5.89
N SER A 133 6.73 1.81 6.48
CA SER A 133 7.37 1.19 7.65
C SER A 133 8.13 -0.08 7.28
N ILE A 134 9.30 -0.26 7.87
CA ILE A 134 10.18 -1.41 7.57
C ILE A 134 10.85 -1.90 8.86
N ASN A 135 11.15 -3.19 8.94
CA ASN A 135 11.86 -3.75 10.09
C ASN A 135 13.34 -3.33 10.10
N THR A 136 14.00 -3.46 11.25
CA THR A 136 15.42 -3.07 11.43
C THR A 136 16.36 -3.70 10.40
N ALA A 137 16.18 -4.98 10.05
CA ALA A 137 17.05 -5.65 9.10
C ALA A 137 16.98 -5.03 7.70
N GLY A 138 15.76 -4.68 7.25
CA GLY A 138 15.53 -3.96 6.01
C GLY A 138 16.02 -2.51 6.11
N PHE A 139 15.69 -1.80 7.19
CA PHE A 139 16.04 -0.40 7.40
C PHE A 139 17.54 -0.15 7.39
N THR A 140 18.31 -1.03 8.05
CA THR A 140 19.79 -0.92 8.09
C THR A 140 20.42 -1.04 6.72
N LYS A 141 19.90 -1.95 5.88
CA LYS A 141 20.39 -2.20 4.52
C LYS A 141 19.95 -1.15 3.51
N LEU A 142 18.99 -0.31 3.85
CA LEU A 142 18.37 0.63 2.93
C LEU A 142 19.31 1.79 2.62
N LYS A 143 19.89 1.80 1.41
CA LYS A 143 20.74 2.87 0.86
C LYS A 143 20.01 3.71 -0.19
N LYS A 144 18.90 3.21 -0.71
CA LYS A 144 17.98 3.85 -1.66
C LYS A 144 16.58 3.29 -1.40
N PRO A 145 15.51 3.87 -1.93
CA PRO A 145 14.18 3.29 -1.84
C PRO A 145 14.17 1.87 -2.38
N LYS A 146 13.26 1.05 -1.87
CA LYS A 146 12.98 -0.22 -2.51
C LYS A 146 12.35 0.03 -3.88
N PRO A 147 12.63 -0.82 -4.90
CA PRO A 147 12.11 -0.60 -6.25
C PRO A 147 10.59 -0.45 -6.30
N GLU A 148 9.86 -1.23 -5.51
CA GLU A 148 8.40 -1.15 -5.44
C GLU A 148 7.91 0.20 -4.90
N HIS A 149 8.60 0.82 -3.96
CA HIS A 149 8.22 2.12 -3.40
C HIS A 149 8.67 3.28 -4.29
N GLU A 150 9.80 3.12 -4.98
CA GLU A 150 10.27 4.04 -6.02
C GLU A 150 9.24 4.13 -7.16
N ILE A 151 8.80 2.98 -7.69
CA ILE A 151 7.77 2.90 -8.73
C ILE A 151 6.47 3.58 -8.26
N GLN A 152 6.02 3.34 -7.03
CA GLN A 152 4.83 3.99 -6.48
C GLN A 152 4.96 5.51 -6.50
N LEU A 153 6.06 6.05 -5.97
CA LEU A 153 6.28 7.49 -5.94
C LEU A 153 6.40 8.07 -7.36
N GLN A 154 7.11 7.39 -8.27
CA GLN A 154 7.19 7.83 -9.68
C GLN A 154 5.81 7.91 -10.35
N MET A 155 4.91 6.97 -10.07
CA MET A 155 3.54 7.05 -10.55
C MET A 155 2.83 8.30 -10.01
N TYR A 156 2.99 8.62 -8.74
CA TYR A 156 2.39 9.81 -8.13
C TYR A 156 2.98 11.11 -8.68
N LEU A 157 4.30 11.16 -8.88
CA LEU A 157 4.96 12.33 -9.46
C LEU A 157 4.46 12.63 -10.87
N ASN A 158 4.33 11.60 -11.70
CA ASN A 158 3.90 11.78 -13.08
C ASN A 158 2.40 12.07 -13.19
N MET A 159 1.54 11.35 -12.46
CA MET A 159 0.09 11.58 -12.48
C MET A 159 -0.30 12.94 -11.86
N GLY A 160 0.40 13.36 -10.82
CA GLY A 160 0.13 14.61 -10.11
C GLY A 160 0.89 15.82 -10.68
N GLY A 161 1.81 15.62 -11.63
CA GLY A 161 2.61 16.71 -12.22
C GLY A 161 3.65 17.31 -11.28
N TYR A 162 4.13 16.55 -10.27
CA TYR A 162 5.14 17.01 -9.33
C TYR A 162 6.54 16.71 -9.86
N ASP A 163 7.48 17.65 -9.68
CA ASP A 163 8.86 17.46 -10.17
C ASP A 163 9.68 16.56 -9.27
N GLN A 164 9.40 16.56 -7.98
CA GLN A 164 10.13 15.81 -6.96
C GLN A 164 9.18 15.30 -5.87
N GLY A 165 9.59 14.23 -5.18
CA GLY A 165 8.87 13.68 -4.03
C GLY A 165 9.81 12.91 -3.12
N THR A 166 9.32 12.51 -1.96
CA THR A 166 10.10 11.80 -0.96
C THR A 166 9.46 10.49 -0.56
N VAL A 167 10.25 9.40 -0.54
CA VAL A 167 9.88 8.19 0.20
C VAL A 167 10.42 8.32 1.62
N LEU A 168 9.52 8.33 2.60
CA LEU A 168 9.84 8.38 4.01
C LEU A 168 9.70 6.99 4.61
N TYR A 169 10.77 6.47 5.19
CA TYR A 169 10.78 5.19 5.89
C TYR A 169 10.89 5.38 7.39
N GLU A 170 10.06 4.64 8.11
CA GLU A 170 10.24 4.47 9.56
C GLU A 170 10.65 3.03 9.88
N ASN A 171 11.63 2.89 10.77
CA ASN A 171 11.98 1.59 11.35
C ASN A 171 10.95 1.19 12.41
N LYS A 172 10.23 0.09 12.18
CA LYS A 172 9.18 -0.42 13.09
C LYS A 172 9.66 -0.68 14.52
N ASN A 173 10.96 -0.92 14.72
CA ASN A 173 11.50 -1.37 16.00
C ASN A 173 12.02 -0.23 16.88
N ASP A 174 12.66 0.80 16.30
CA ASP A 174 13.29 1.90 17.04
C ASP A 174 12.82 3.29 16.58
N GLN A 175 11.85 3.35 15.69
CA GLN A 175 11.19 4.55 15.16
C GLN A 175 12.15 5.53 14.45
N LYS A 176 13.36 5.10 14.08
CA LYS A 176 14.28 5.93 13.29
C LYS A 176 13.72 6.16 11.90
N ILE A 177 14.00 7.34 11.35
CA ILE A 177 13.51 7.78 10.05
C ILE A 177 14.65 7.85 9.04
N LYS A 178 14.36 7.46 7.79
CA LYS A 178 15.18 7.73 6.60
C LYS A 178 14.30 8.31 5.50
N THR A 179 14.82 9.30 4.80
CA THR A 179 14.14 9.91 3.66
C THR A 179 14.98 9.77 2.40
N PHE A 180 14.31 9.57 1.28
CA PHE A 180 14.94 9.52 -0.04
C PHE A 180 14.17 10.43 -0.99
N LEU A 181 14.84 11.47 -1.45
CA LEU A 181 14.33 12.37 -2.48
C LEU A 181 14.42 11.68 -3.84
N LEU A 182 13.36 11.74 -4.61
CA LEU A 182 13.30 11.30 -6.00
C LEU A 182 12.88 12.45 -6.90
N GLU A 183 13.49 12.53 -8.06
CA GLU A 183 13.06 13.40 -9.16
C GLU A 183 12.12 12.62 -10.07
N ARG A 184 11.19 13.31 -10.71
CA ARG A 184 10.29 12.72 -11.69
C ARG A 184 11.07 12.16 -12.87
N ASP A 185 10.82 10.88 -13.19
CA ASP A 185 11.40 10.18 -14.33
C ASP A 185 10.31 9.84 -15.36
N SER A 186 10.30 10.59 -16.46
CA SER A 186 9.34 10.38 -17.55
C SER A 186 9.63 9.10 -18.36
N ASN A 187 10.88 8.62 -18.38
CA ASN A 187 11.22 7.36 -19.06
C ASN A 187 10.67 6.17 -18.26
N GLN A 188 10.92 6.15 -16.94
CA GLN A 188 10.34 5.12 -16.07
C GLN A 188 8.80 5.15 -16.12
N TRP A 189 8.20 6.34 -16.20
CA TRP A 189 6.75 6.48 -16.40
C TRP A 189 6.27 5.84 -17.70
N GLY A 190 6.99 6.08 -18.81
CA GLY A 190 6.70 5.44 -20.10
C GLY A 190 6.73 3.92 -20.03
N ASP A 191 7.71 3.35 -19.33
CA ASP A 191 7.82 1.89 -19.11
C ASP A 191 6.65 1.36 -18.28
N ILE A 192 6.23 2.09 -17.24
CA ILE A 192 5.06 1.74 -16.42
C ILE A 192 3.79 1.74 -17.27
N LEU A 193 3.56 2.76 -18.07
CA LEU A 193 2.40 2.84 -18.95
C LEU A 193 2.37 1.71 -19.98
N ASN A 194 3.50 1.43 -20.63
CA ASN A 194 3.64 0.33 -21.58
C ASN A 194 3.33 -1.01 -20.93
N ARG A 195 3.81 -1.23 -19.71
CA ARG A 195 3.50 -2.43 -18.93
C ARG A 195 2.00 -2.54 -18.63
N CYS A 196 1.35 -1.45 -18.24
CA CYS A 196 -0.09 -1.41 -18.00
C CYS A 196 -0.87 -1.75 -19.27
N PHE A 197 -0.55 -1.15 -20.43
CA PHE A 197 -1.19 -1.47 -21.71
C PHE A 197 -1.01 -2.95 -22.07
N THR A 198 0.22 -3.46 -21.98
CA THR A 198 0.50 -4.86 -22.28
C THR A 198 -0.36 -5.80 -21.43
N ILE A 199 -0.44 -5.56 -20.11
CA ILE A 199 -1.24 -6.37 -19.18
C ILE A 199 -2.75 -6.24 -19.45
N GLN A 200 -3.20 -5.05 -19.79
CA GLN A 200 -4.62 -4.78 -20.12
C GLN A 200 -5.09 -5.55 -21.36
N GLU A 201 -4.24 -5.65 -22.37
CA GLU A 201 -4.56 -6.31 -23.65
C GLU A 201 -4.41 -7.84 -23.62
N MET A 202 -3.72 -8.38 -22.62
CA MET A 202 -3.55 -9.83 -22.49
C MET A 202 -4.88 -10.52 -22.21
N LEU A 203 -5.29 -11.42 -23.10
CA LEU A 203 -6.50 -12.24 -22.94
C LEU A 203 -6.32 -13.38 -21.94
N ILE A 204 -5.11 -13.84 -21.75
CA ILE A 204 -4.73 -14.92 -20.82
C ILE A 204 -3.61 -14.40 -19.89
N PRO A 205 -3.56 -14.87 -18.64
CA PRO A 205 -2.50 -14.44 -17.74
C PRO A 205 -1.13 -14.96 -18.18
N PRO A 206 -0.05 -14.22 -17.91
CA PRO A 206 1.30 -14.75 -18.03
C PRO A 206 1.50 -16.02 -17.20
N ASP A 207 2.53 -16.79 -17.51
CA ASP A 207 2.90 -17.99 -16.74
C ASP A 207 3.14 -17.67 -15.27
N LYS A 208 2.97 -18.69 -14.42
CA LYS A 208 3.28 -18.56 -12.98
C LYS A 208 4.74 -18.17 -12.83
N CYS A 209 4.99 -17.09 -12.09
CA CYS A 209 6.35 -16.63 -11.87
C CYS A 209 7.22 -17.72 -11.21
N SER A 210 8.46 -17.85 -11.66
CA SER A 210 9.46 -18.76 -11.06
C SER A 210 9.93 -18.30 -9.67
N GLY A 211 9.59 -17.05 -9.32
CA GLY A 211 9.94 -16.40 -8.08
C GLY A 211 9.27 -17.01 -6.84
N ALA A 212 9.54 -16.41 -5.74
CA ALA A 212 9.23 -16.86 -4.40
C ALA A 212 7.87 -17.53 -4.20
N THR A 213 7.85 -18.57 -3.39
CA THR A 213 6.65 -19.29 -2.93
C THR A 213 5.58 -18.38 -2.30
N TRP A 214 5.96 -17.16 -1.92
CA TRP A 214 5.09 -16.14 -1.32
C TRP A 214 4.29 -15.32 -2.33
N CYS A 215 4.53 -15.44 -3.66
CA CYS A 215 3.75 -14.68 -4.63
C CYS A 215 2.30 -15.17 -4.70
N ASN A 216 1.36 -14.29 -4.43
CA ASN A 216 -0.07 -14.59 -4.44
C ASN A 216 -0.59 -15.06 -5.82
N CYS A 217 0.13 -14.82 -6.93
CA CYS A 217 -0.24 -15.32 -8.24
C CYS A 217 -0.33 -16.84 -8.31
N ARG A 218 0.31 -17.57 -7.39
CA ARG A 218 0.31 -19.03 -7.31
C ARG A 218 -0.91 -19.62 -6.63
N LYS A 219 -1.63 -18.82 -5.85
CA LYS A 219 -2.81 -19.24 -5.10
C LYS A 219 -4.06 -19.32 -5.98
N VAL A 220 -3.99 -18.78 -7.20
CA VAL A 220 -5.11 -18.78 -8.14
C VAL A 220 -4.91 -19.96 -9.11
N GLU A 221 -5.82 -20.93 -9.03
CA GLU A 221 -5.88 -22.08 -9.94
C GLU A 221 -6.85 -21.82 -11.09
N GLY A 222 -6.67 -22.50 -12.23
CA GLY A 222 -7.63 -22.45 -13.33
C GLY A 222 -7.39 -21.38 -14.40
N TYR A 223 -6.25 -20.65 -14.32
CA TYR A 223 -5.83 -19.67 -15.35
C TYR A 223 -4.36 -19.90 -15.76
#